data_f18d705f773d4bcf44d42d7fcc651bad
#
_entry.id   f18d705f773d4bcf44d42d7fcc651bad
#
_cell.length_a   1.000
_cell.length_b   1.000
_cell.length_c   1.000
_cell.angle_alpha   90.00
_cell.angle_beta   90.00
_cell.angle_gamma   90.00
#
_symmetry.space_group_name_H-M   'P 1'
#
loop_
_entity.id
_entity.type
_entity.pdbx_description
1 polymer ?
#
loop_
_entity_poly.entity_id
_entity_poly.type
_entity_poly.pdbx_seq_one_letter_code
_entity_poly.pdbx_strand_id
1 'polypeptide(L)'
;NPLLVWFSQEARAYALATLLSALALLLLQRVQEDRRGRVLAAWALVAALALATHYFTAFVLAPQALWLLWRHPHHRGALAAVGAVALAGIALLPLLLAQSGNPYDIAGTSLPVRLAQVPKQFLLGYRGPLALPLGLLAALLVAGGAWLLLRRTPPPARRGALLLAALGAIGVALPLLAALAGVDYLNARNVLPALVPLLAALAVGYGASAPPRLGLALLAGLSALSLAIVIAVAADAQYQRADWRGLAGALGASDGPRALVVSPANGELALRYYRPGIATMGRQGAAVEEVDVIAVAGSRDPGSAPALPPLVGTALGVSGFGRPQRLATPTYELLRFRSTTGAPVNVVPDPLGALRFGQPFPSIDVLPGAR
;
A
#
# COMPACT_ATOMS: atom_id res chain seq x y z
N ASN A 1 -0.58 6.07 -13.90
CA ASN A 1 -1.42 5.07 -13.23
C ASN A 1 -1.70 5.51 -11.80
N PRO A 2 -2.98 5.52 -11.33
CA PRO A 2 -3.36 6.03 -10.00
C PRO A 2 -2.72 5.27 -8.83
N LEU A 3 -2.56 3.95 -8.95
CA LEU A 3 -1.96 3.14 -7.87
C LEU A 3 -0.48 3.46 -7.66
N LEU A 4 0.28 3.68 -8.74
CA LEU A 4 1.69 4.09 -8.66
C LEU A 4 1.82 5.46 -8.01
N VAL A 5 0.95 6.41 -8.36
CA VAL A 5 0.90 7.75 -7.73
C VAL A 5 0.59 7.62 -6.24
N TRP A 6 -0.40 6.78 -5.87
CA TRP A 6 -0.74 6.54 -4.48
C TRP A 6 0.47 6.06 -3.66
N PHE A 7 1.17 5.02 -4.13
CA PHE A 7 2.28 4.45 -3.38
C PHE A 7 3.58 5.27 -3.48
N SER A 8 3.71 6.18 -4.45
CA SER A 8 4.85 7.12 -4.50
C SER A 8 4.80 8.20 -3.40
N GLN A 9 3.63 8.45 -2.83
CA GLN A 9 3.42 9.40 -1.74
C GLN A 9 3.54 8.75 -0.34
N GLU A 10 3.86 7.47 -0.27
CA GLU A 10 4.01 6.74 0.97
C GLU A 10 5.48 6.68 1.41
N ALA A 11 5.76 7.02 2.66
CA ALA A 11 7.09 6.86 3.26
C ALA A 11 7.37 5.36 3.56
N ARG A 12 7.22 4.52 2.52
CA ARG A 12 7.43 3.07 2.54
C ARG A 12 8.16 2.63 1.29
N ALA A 13 8.69 1.43 1.32
CA ALA A 13 9.56 0.88 0.29
C ALA A 13 8.89 0.63 -1.09
N TYR A 14 7.57 0.74 -1.23
CA TYR A 14 6.84 0.29 -2.43
C TYR A 14 7.26 1.00 -3.73
N ALA A 15 7.44 2.32 -3.68
CA ALA A 15 7.86 3.08 -4.86
C ALA A 15 9.28 2.69 -5.31
N LEU A 16 10.21 2.58 -4.36
CA LEU A 16 11.59 2.17 -4.64
C LEU A 16 11.65 0.71 -5.13
N ALA A 17 10.91 -0.20 -4.49
CA ALA A 17 10.82 -1.60 -4.91
C ALA A 17 10.27 -1.73 -6.34
N THR A 18 9.26 -0.93 -6.69
CA THR A 18 8.68 -0.89 -8.04
C THR A 18 9.67 -0.33 -9.05
N LEU A 19 10.38 0.76 -8.72
CA LEU A 19 11.44 1.34 -9.57
C LEU A 19 12.56 0.33 -9.83
N LEU A 20 13.08 -0.31 -8.77
CA LEU A 20 14.14 -1.31 -8.90
C LEU A 20 13.67 -2.53 -9.71
N SER A 21 12.41 -2.96 -9.55
CA SER A 21 11.84 -4.04 -10.36
C SER A 21 11.70 -3.64 -11.84
N ALA A 22 11.36 -2.39 -12.12
CA ALA A 22 11.32 -1.86 -13.50
C ALA A 22 12.72 -1.78 -14.11
N LEU A 23 13.71 -1.34 -13.34
CA LEU A 23 15.11 -1.32 -13.78
C LEU A 23 15.65 -2.74 -14.02
N ALA A 24 15.32 -3.70 -13.14
CA ALA A 24 15.68 -5.10 -13.34
C ALA A 24 15.08 -5.66 -14.65
N LEU A 25 13.81 -5.34 -14.92
CA LEU A 25 13.15 -5.74 -16.17
C LEU A 25 13.82 -5.12 -17.41
N LEU A 26 14.18 -3.84 -17.36
CA LEU A 26 14.91 -3.15 -18.41
C LEU A 26 16.29 -3.78 -18.64
N LEU A 27 17.01 -4.08 -17.57
CA LEU A 27 18.32 -4.74 -17.65
C LEU A 27 18.20 -6.17 -18.17
N LEU A 28 17.13 -6.90 -17.78
CA LEU A 28 16.84 -8.22 -18.37
C LEU A 28 16.67 -8.15 -19.89
N GLN A 29 15.97 -7.12 -20.40
CA GLN A 29 15.86 -6.88 -21.83
C GLN A 29 17.25 -6.61 -22.45
N ARG A 30 18.07 -5.76 -21.82
CA ARG A 30 19.43 -5.47 -22.29
C ARG A 30 20.32 -6.70 -22.34
N VAL A 31 20.18 -7.65 -21.40
CA VAL A 31 20.89 -8.94 -21.43
C VAL A 31 20.58 -9.75 -22.68
N GLN A 32 19.41 -9.60 -23.30
CA GLN A 32 19.07 -10.29 -24.55
C GLN A 32 19.86 -9.74 -25.75
N GLU A 33 20.17 -8.44 -25.70
CA GLU A 33 20.90 -7.73 -26.76
C GLU A 33 22.43 -7.81 -26.52
N ASP A 34 22.85 -7.67 -25.28
CA ASP A 34 24.24 -7.63 -24.84
C ASP A 34 24.47 -8.46 -23.58
N ARG A 35 25.04 -9.65 -23.71
CA ARG A 35 25.34 -10.59 -22.62
C ARG A 35 26.64 -10.29 -21.91
N ARG A 36 27.21 -9.10 -22.05
CA ARG A 36 28.45 -8.74 -21.36
C ARG A 36 28.25 -8.87 -19.84
N GLY A 37 29.30 -9.31 -19.15
CA GLY A 37 29.28 -9.54 -17.71
C GLY A 37 28.81 -8.32 -16.89
N ARG A 38 29.10 -7.11 -17.37
CA ARG A 38 28.65 -5.86 -16.75
C ARG A 38 27.11 -5.69 -16.74
N VAL A 39 26.40 -6.10 -17.80
CA VAL A 39 24.94 -5.99 -17.87
C VAL A 39 24.30 -7.03 -16.95
N LEU A 40 24.83 -8.25 -16.92
CA LEU A 40 24.41 -9.30 -15.99
C LEU A 40 24.66 -8.89 -14.53
N ALA A 41 25.84 -8.31 -14.25
CA ALA A 41 26.18 -7.81 -12.92
C ALA A 41 25.24 -6.65 -12.48
N ALA A 42 24.92 -5.74 -13.39
CA ALA A 42 23.98 -4.65 -13.14
C ALA A 42 22.56 -5.21 -12.84
N TRP A 43 22.10 -6.21 -13.62
CA TRP A 43 20.83 -6.89 -13.35
C TRP A 43 20.84 -7.55 -11.97
N ALA A 44 21.89 -8.29 -11.63
CA ALA A 44 22.01 -8.97 -10.33
C ALA A 44 22.02 -7.97 -9.17
N LEU A 45 22.77 -6.88 -9.29
CA LEU A 45 22.84 -5.82 -8.28
C LEU A 45 21.46 -5.18 -8.05
N VAL A 46 20.79 -4.77 -9.14
CA VAL A 46 19.46 -4.13 -9.04
C VAL A 46 18.44 -5.10 -8.48
N ALA A 47 18.47 -6.37 -8.88
CA ALA A 47 17.58 -7.40 -8.33
C ALA A 47 17.83 -7.65 -6.85
N ALA A 48 19.09 -7.73 -6.42
CA ALA A 48 19.45 -7.87 -5.01
C ALA A 48 19.00 -6.66 -4.17
N LEU A 49 19.19 -5.43 -4.68
CA LEU A 49 18.70 -4.20 -4.06
C LEU A 49 17.17 -4.17 -3.96
N ALA A 50 16.47 -4.66 -4.99
CA ALA A 50 15.01 -4.77 -4.96
C ALA A 50 14.54 -5.75 -3.86
N LEU A 51 15.18 -6.92 -3.73
CA LEU A 51 14.90 -7.87 -2.63
C LEU A 51 15.18 -7.26 -1.26
N ALA A 52 16.31 -6.58 -1.10
CA ALA A 52 16.67 -5.90 0.15
C ALA A 52 15.70 -4.75 0.49
N THR A 53 15.12 -4.11 -0.53
CA THR A 53 14.12 -3.05 -0.34
C THR A 53 12.77 -3.62 0.09
N HIS A 54 12.35 -4.75 -0.52
CA HIS A 54 11.06 -5.38 -0.20
C HIS A 54 11.04 -6.85 -0.70
N TYR A 55 10.88 -7.80 0.21
CA TYR A 55 10.93 -9.25 -0.11
C TYR A 55 9.96 -9.68 -1.22
N PHE A 56 8.79 -9.05 -1.31
CA PHE A 56 7.76 -9.41 -2.30
C PHE A 56 8.16 -9.07 -3.74
N THR A 57 9.25 -8.33 -3.96
CA THR A 57 9.86 -8.21 -5.30
C THR A 57 10.33 -9.57 -5.82
N ALA A 58 10.56 -10.56 -4.96
CA ALA A 58 10.85 -11.94 -5.35
C ALA A 58 9.79 -12.50 -6.31
N PHE A 59 8.52 -12.13 -6.17
CA PHE A 59 7.44 -12.61 -7.03
C PHE A 59 7.60 -12.18 -8.51
N VAL A 60 8.28 -11.08 -8.76
CA VAL A 60 8.58 -10.63 -10.14
C VAL A 60 10.01 -10.92 -10.56
N LEU A 61 10.94 -11.07 -9.63
CA LEU A 61 12.35 -11.35 -9.92
C LEU A 61 12.61 -12.83 -10.14
N ALA A 62 11.92 -13.72 -9.39
CA ALA A 62 12.08 -15.16 -9.58
C ALA A 62 11.70 -15.61 -11.01
N PRO A 63 10.55 -15.23 -11.59
CA PRO A 63 10.26 -15.58 -12.97
C PRO A 63 11.25 -14.97 -13.98
N GLN A 64 11.81 -13.77 -13.72
CA GLN A 64 12.88 -13.20 -14.54
C GLN A 64 14.16 -14.05 -14.49
N ALA A 65 14.55 -14.47 -13.28
CA ALA A 65 15.71 -15.32 -13.06
C ALA A 65 15.54 -16.69 -13.76
N LEU A 66 14.37 -17.31 -13.56
CA LEU A 66 14.04 -18.60 -14.20
C LEU A 66 14.04 -18.49 -15.72
N TRP A 67 13.47 -17.40 -16.26
CA TRP A 67 13.48 -17.17 -17.71
C TRP A 67 14.90 -16.94 -18.22
N LEU A 68 15.76 -16.22 -17.50
CA LEU A 68 17.16 -16.00 -17.85
C LEU A 68 17.93 -17.33 -17.90
N LEU A 69 17.75 -18.19 -16.89
CA LEU A 69 18.37 -19.53 -16.86
C LEU A 69 17.84 -20.44 -17.96
N TRP A 70 16.52 -20.46 -18.17
CA TRP A 70 15.90 -21.23 -19.24
C TRP A 70 16.41 -20.82 -20.63
N ARG A 71 16.56 -19.52 -20.85
CA ARG A 71 17.04 -18.97 -22.13
C ARG A 71 18.53 -19.17 -22.35
N HIS A 72 19.31 -19.25 -21.28
CA HIS A 72 20.78 -19.31 -21.31
C HIS A 72 21.33 -20.34 -20.31
N PRO A 73 20.98 -21.63 -20.44
CA PRO A 73 21.25 -22.64 -19.40
C PRO A 73 22.73 -22.90 -19.15
N HIS A 74 23.58 -22.66 -20.14
CA HIS A 74 25.04 -22.91 -20.05
C HIS A 74 25.87 -21.62 -19.94
N HIS A 75 25.25 -20.46 -19.83
CA HIS A 75 25.97 -19.19 -19.75
C HIS A 75 26.44 -18.93 -18.31
N ARG A 76 27.74 -19.14 -18.04
CA ARG A 76 28.33 -19.01 -16.70
C ARG A 76 28.00 -17.67 -16.02
N GLY A 77 28.00 -16.57 -16.77
CA GLY A 77 27.64 -15.26 -16.24
C GLY A 77 26.16 -15.16 -15.81
N ALA A 78 25.24 -15.80 -16.53
CA ALA A 78 23.84 -15.85 -16.13
C ALA A 78 23.63 -16.68 -14.86
N LEU A 79 24.31 -17.85 -14.78
CA LEU A 79 24.31 -18.69 -13.59
C LEU A 79 24.87 -17.92 -12.37
N ALA A 80 26.00 -17.23 -12.54
CA ALA A 80 26.61 -16.42 -11.48
C ALA A 80 25.70 -15.26 -11.04
N ALA A 81 25.08 -14.56 -11.99
CA ALA A 81 24.18 -13.45 -11.70
C ALA A 81 22.93 -13.92 -10.92
N VAL A 82 22.29 -15.01 -11.36
CA VAL A 82 21.14 -15.59 -10.63
C VAL A 82 21.56 -16.15 -9.28
N GLY A 83 22.72 -16.81 -9.21
CA GLY A 83 23.28 -17.29 -7.96
C GLY A 83 23.54 -16.16 -6.95
N ALA A 84 24.04 -15.01 -7.39
CA ALA A 84 24.26 -13.84 -6.53
C ALA A 84 22.92 -13.29 -5.99
N VAL A 85 21.87 -13.21 -6.81
CA VAL A 85 20.53 -12.80 -6.38
C VAL A 85 19.95 -13.81 -5.38
N ALA A 86 20.10 -15.10 -5.65
CA ALA A 86 19.63 -16.16 -4.73
C ALA A 86 20.36 -16.08 -3.38
N LEU A 87 21.68 -15.88 -3.37
CA LEU A 87 22.48 -15.70 -2.14
C LEU A 87 22.02 -14.45 -1.37
N ALA A 88 21.75 -13.33 -2.05
CA ALA A 88 21.18 -12.14 -1.41
C ALA A 88 19.82 -12.44 -0.77
N GLY A 89 18.94 -13.18 -1.45
CA GLY A 89 17.65 -13.61 -0.90
C GLY A 89 17.82 -14.52 0.33
N ILE A 90 18.75 -15.48 0.29
CA ILE A 90 19.05 -16.36 1.44
C ILE A 90 19.59 -15.55 2.61
N ALA A 91 20.47 -14.59 2.37
CA ALA A 91 21.03 -13.73 3.43
C ALA A 91 19.95 -12.87 4.12
N LEU A 92 18.82 -12.59 3.45
CA LEU A 92 17.69 -11.85 4.00
C LEU A 92 16.69 -12.73 4.78
N LEU A 93 16.79 -14.08 4.70
CA LEU A 93 15.85 -14.98 5.37
C LEU A 93 15.76 -14.79 6.89
N PRO A 94 16.86 -14.59 7.65
CA PRO A 94 16.76 -14.36 9.09
C PRO A 94 15.91 -13.13 9.42
N LEU A 95 16.07 -12.06 8.65
CA LEU A 95 15.29 -10.83 8.81
C LEU A 95 13.81 -11.05 8.46
N LEU A 96 13.54 -11.79 7.38
CA LEU A 96 12.18 -12.16 6.97
C LEU A 96 11.48 -12.97 8.08
N LEU A 97 12.17 -13.97 8.65
CA LEU A 97 11.64 -14.82 9.73
C LEU A 97 11.40 -14.01 11.00
N ALA A 98 12.29 -13.10 11.36
CA ALA A 98 12.10 -12.20 12.51
C ALA A 98 10.89 -11.28 12.36
N GLN A 99 10.52 -10.92 11.12
CA GLN A 99 9.38 -10.05 10.83
C GLN A 99 8.07 -10.81 10.55
N SER A 100 8.12 -12.13 10.39
CA SER A 100 6.94 -12.94 10.01
C SER A 100 5.87 -13.02 11.10
N GLY A 101 6.21 -12.77 12.36
CA GLY A 101 5.28 -12.70 13.49
C GLY A 101 4.52 -11.38 13.63
N ASN A 102 4.68 -10.45 12.71
CA ASN A 102 4.04 -9.13 12.80
C ASN A 102 2.54 -9.24 12.45
N PRO A 103 1.61 -8.80 13.33
CA PRO A 103 0.17 -9.04 13.22
C PRO A 103 -0.53 -8.16 12.16
N TYR A 104 0.10 -7.91 11.02
CA TYR A 104 -0.60 -7.31 9.89
C TYR A 104 -1.61 -8.32 9.34
N ASP A 105 -2.81 -8.24 9.84
CA ASP A 105 -3.93 -9.11 9.46
C ASP A 105 -4.34 -8.88 8.00
N ILE A 106 -3.59 -9.50 7.08
CA ILE A 106 -3.98 -9.57 5.67
C ILE A 106 -5.22 -10.48 5.55
N ALA A 107 -5.35 -11.48 6.41
CA ALA A 107 -6.44 -12.46 6.42
C ALA A 107 -7.77 -11.87 6.95
N GLY A 108 -7.74 -10.70 7.61
CA GLY A 108 -8.97 -10.00 8.01
C GLY A 108 -9.90 -9.60 6.85
N THR A 109 -9.39 -9.62 5.62
CA THR A 109 -10.20 -9.55 4.39
C THR A 109 -10.11 -10.88 3.66
N SER A 110 -11.25 -11.47 3.29
CA SER A 110 -11.29 -12.79 2.63
C SER A 110 -10.50 -12.82 1.31
N LEU A 111 -9.89 -13.95 0.99
CA LEU A 111 -9.05 -14.13 -0.21
C LEU A 111 -9.79 -13.77 -1.52
N PRO A 112 -11.08 -14.17 -1.74
CA PRO A 112 -11.80 -13.78 -2.96
C PRO A 112 -11.95 -12.26 -3.11
N VAL A 113 -12.21 -11.54 -2.02
CA VAL A 113 -12.32 -10.07 -2.03
C VAL A 113 -10.97 -9.46 -2.39
N ARG A 114 -9.87 -9.91 -1.80
CA ARG A 114 -8.52 -9.41 -2.10
C ARG A 114 -8.11 -9.73 -3.54
N LEU A 115 -8.48 -10.89 -4.05
CA LEU A 115 -8.23 -11.26 -5.45
C LEU A 115 -8.96 -10.32 -6.42
N ALA A 116 -10.22 -9.96 -6.13
CA ALA A 116 -10.97 -8.98 -6.91
C ALA A 116 -10.40 -7.55 -6.78
N GLN A 117 -9.82 -7.23 -5.63
CA GLN A 117 -9.20 -5.92 -5.39
C GLN A 117 -7.92 -5.70 -6.21
N VAL A 118 -7.15 -6.74 -6.53
CA VAL A 118 -5.90 -6.59 -7.30
C VAL A 118 -6.15 -5.93 -8.66
N PRO A 119 -6.97 -6.48 -9.58
CA PRO A 119 -7.23 -5.84 -10.86
C PRO A 119 -7.93 -4.49 -10.72
N LYS A 120 -8.86 -4.34 -9.76
CA LYS A 120 -9.50 -3.06 -9.48
C LYS A 120 -8.48 -1.98 -9.13
N GLN A 121 -7.55 -2.28 -8.20
CA GLN A 121 -6.54 -1.31 -7.77
C GLN A 121 -5.51 -1.03 -8.86
N PHE A 122 -5.15 -2.03 -9.66
CA PHE A 122 -4.26 -1.86 -10.82
C PHE A 122 -4.86 -0.90 -11.86
N LEU A 123 -6.18 -0.90 -12.02
CA LEU A 123 -6.88 -0.04 -12.97
C LEU A 123 -7.19 1.35 -12.41
N LEU A 124 -7.75 1.42 -11.20
CA LEU A 124 -8.33 2.63 -10.63
C LEU A 124 -7.50 3.25 -9.49
N GLY A 125 -6.49 2.54 -9.00
CA GLY A 125 -5.78 2.94 -7.79
C GLY A 125 -6.45 2.44 -6.50
N TYR A 126 -5.90 2.86 -5.38
CA TYR A 126 -6.28 2.36 -4.06
C TYR A 126 -7.68 2.82 -3.65
N ARG A 127 -7.99 4.10 -3.91
CA ARG A 127 -9.28 4.75 -3.65
C ARG A 127 -9.67 5.62 -4.83
N GLY A 128 -10.96 5.91 -4.95
CA GLY A 128 -11.44 6.83 -5.98
C GLY A 128 -12.97 6.80 -6.10
N PRO A 129 -13.55 7.82 -6.72
CA PRO A 129 -14.99 7.90 -6.95
C PRO A 129 -15.45 6.90 -7.99
N LEU A 130 -16.73 6.57 -7.99
CA LEU A 130 -17.41 5.83 -9.06
C LEU A 130 -16.66 4.53 -9.47
N ALA A 131 -16.22 3.73 -8.48
CA ALA A 131 -15.34 2.59 -8.70
C ALA A 131 -15.86 1.58 -9.74
N LEU A 132 -17.18 1.29 -9.74
CA LEU A 132 -17.74 0.32 -10.69
C LEU A 132 -17.76 0.85 -12.12
N PRO A 133 -18.38 2.01 -12.45
CA PRO A 133 -18.44 2.48 -13.85
C PRO A 133 -17.05 2.82 -14.40
N LEU A 134 -16.17 3.46 -13.63
CA LEU A 134 -14.80 3.75 -14.08
C LEU A 134 -13.97 2.47 -14.21
N GLY A 135 -14.20 1.47 -13.36
CA GLY A 135 -13.58 0.16 -13.46
C GLY A 135 -13.97 -0.59 -14.74
N LEU A 136 -15.24 -0.56 -15.11
CA LEU A 136 -15.72 -1.14 -16.36
C LEU A 136 -15.12 -0.42 -17.58
N LEU A 137 -15.09 0.92 -17.56
CA LEU A 137 -14.45 1.70 -18.61
C LEU A 137 -12.96 1.36 -18.74
N ALA A 138 -12.22 1.33 -17.63
CA ALA A 138 -10.80 0.96 -17.63
C ALA A 138 -10.58 -0.47 -18.15
N ALA A 139 -11.43 -1.42 -17.73
CA ALA A 139 -11.38 -2.80 -18.20
C ALA A 139 -11.63 -2.91 -19.72
N LEU A 140 -12.57 -2.15 -20.27
CA LEU A 140 -12.82 -2.10 -21.71
C LEU A 140 -11.63 -1.52 -22.48
N LEU A 141 -11.01 -0.44 -21.98
CA LEU A 141 -9.82 0.13 -22.59
C LEU A 141 -8.64 -0.86 -22.57
N VAL A 142 -8.43 -1.55 -21.45
CA VAL A 142 -7.38 -2.60 -21.33
C VAL A 142 -7.70 -3.79 -22.22
N ALA A 143 -8.95 -4.25 -22.28
CA ALA A 143 -9.38 -5.33 -23.18
C ALA A 143 -9.14 -4.95 -24.66
N GLY A 144 -9.42 -3.69 -25.02
CA GLY A 144 -9.09 -3.16 -26.35
C GLY A 144 -7.60 -3.22 -26.66
N GLY A 145 -6.74 -2.83 -25.70
CA GLY A 145 -5.29 -2.93 -25.84
C GLY A 145 -4.80 -4.38 -25.95
N ALA A 146 -5.36 -5.28 -25.15
CA ALA A 146 -5.06 -6.70 -25.23
C ALA A 146 -5.51 -7.31 -26.59
N TRP A 147 -6.66 -6.92 -27.08
CA TRP A 147 -7.14 -7.33 -28.41
C TRP A 147 -6.19 -6.84 -29.51
N LEU A 148 -5.77 -5.56 -29.47
CA LEU A 148 -4.77 -5.00 -30.40
C LEU A 148 -3.46 -5.78 -30.32
N LEU A 149 -2.97 -6.08 -29.11
CA LEU A 149 -1.76 -6.87 -28.91
C LEU A 149 -1.86 -8.24 -29.58
N LEU A 150 -2.97 -8.93 -29.39
CA LEU A 150 -3.13 -10.30 -29.89
C LEU A 150 -3.41 -10.37 -31.40
N ARG A 151 -4.14 -9.38 -31.95
CA ARG A 151 -4.68 -9.43 -33.31
C ARG A 151 -4.01 -8.49 -34.32
N ARG A 152 -3.41 -7.40 -33.83
CA ARG A 152 -2.96 -6.29 -34.70
C ARG A 152 -1.47 -5.93 -34.51
N THR A 153 -0.79 -6.53 -33.53
CA THR A 153 0.63 -6.28 -33.27
C THR A 153 1.51 -7.26 -34.05
N PRO A 154 2.61 -6.82 -34.70
CA PRO A 154 3.53 -7.67 -35.40
C PRO A 154 4.10 -8.80 -34.54
N PRO A 155 4.35 -10.01 -35.10
CA PRO A 155 4.74 -11.19 -34.31
C PRO A 155 5.95 -10.98 -33.39
N PRO A 156 7.03 -10.30 -33.77
CA PRO A 156 8.19 -10.10 -32.89
C PRO A 156 7.81 -9.25 -31.64
N ALA A 157 7.13 -8.13 -31.83
CA ALA A 157 6.69 -7.25 -30.74
C ALA A 157 5.64 -7.95 -29.85
N ARG A 158 4.71 -8.71 -30.46
CA ARG A 158 3.72 -9.49 -29.74
C ARG A 158 4.36 -10.54 -28.83
N ARG A 159 5.38 -11.29 -29.31
CA ARG A 159 6.08 -12.29 -28.49
C ARG A 159 6.75 -11.65 -27.27
N GLY A 160 7.43 -10.52 -27.46
CA GLY A 160 8.03 -9.77 -26.35
C GLY A 160 6.99 -9.29 -25.33
N ALA A 161 5.88 -8.72 -25.81
CA ALA A 161 4.79 -8.27 -24.94
C ALA A 161 4.08 -9.41 -24.21
N LEU A 162 3.91 -10.57 -24.85
CA LEU A 162 3.35 -11.77 -24.17
C LEU A 162 4.30 -12.29 -23.09
N LEU A 163 5.61 -12.22 -23.27
CA LEU A 163 6.57 -12.54 -22.22
C LEU A 163 6.41 -11.56 -21.04
N LEU A 164 6.33 -10.27 -21.30
CA LEU A 164 6.09 -9.25 -20.25
C LEU A 164 4.76 -9.53 -19.51
N ALA A 165 3.69 -9.80 -20.23
CA ALA A 165 2.40 -10.15 -19.64
C ALA A 165 2.49 -11.42 -18.79
N ALA A 166 3.21 -12.45 -19.25
CA ALA A 166 3.45 -13.68 -18.50
C ALA A 166 4.25 -13.41 -17.20
N LEU A 167 5.32 -12.64 -17.27
CA LEU A 167 6.11 -12.26 -16.09
C LEU A 167 5.25 -11.52 -15.06
N GLY A 168 4.42 -10.58 -15.49
CA GLY A 168 3.49 -9.87 -14.61
C GLY A 168 2.40 -10.77 -14.02
N ALA A 169 1.81 -11.63 -14.86
CA ALA A 169 0.77 -12.59 -14.41
C ALA A 169 1.33 -13.59 -13.38
N ILE A 170 2.54 -14.12 -13.62
CA ILE A 170 3.22 -15.01 -12.68
C ILE A 170 3.52 -14.26 -11.37
N GLY A 171 3.93 -12.98 -11.44
CA GLY A 171 4.15 -12.14 -10.27
C GLY A 171 2.92 -11.95 -9.39
N VAL A 172 1.71 -12.08 -9.93
CA VAL A 172 0.45 -12.09 -9.17
C VAL A 172 0.05 -13.53 -8.77
N ALA A 173 0.28 -14.50 -9.65
CA ALA A 173 -0.10 -15.88 -9.41
C ALA A 173 0.71 -16.54 -8.28
N LEU A 174 2.00 -16.25 -8.16
CA LEU A 174 2.86 -16.82 -7.11
C LEU A 174 2.33 -16.54 -5.69
N PRO A 175 2.04 -15.28 -5.28
CA PRO A 175 1.48 -15.02 -3.96
C PRO A 175 0.05 -15.56 -3.79
N LEU A 176 -0.73 -15.71 -4.87
CA LEU A 176 -2.02 -16.40 -4.83
C LEU A 176 -1.84 -17.88 -4.51
N LEU A 177 -0.93 -18.56 -5.19
CA LEU A 177 -0.62 -19.97 -4.93
C LEU A 177 -0.07 -20.17 -3.52
N ALA A 178 0.78 -19.27 -3.03
CA ALA A 178 1.25 -19.28 -1.65
C ALA A 178 0.09 -19.12 -0.66
N ALA A 179 -0.85 -18.21 -0.92
CA ALA A 179 -2.03 -18.02 -0.07
C ALA A 179 -2.93 -19.26 -0.03
N LEU A 180 -3.12 -19.95 -1.17
CA LEU A 180 -3.85 -21.22 -1.24
C LEU A 180 -3.12 -22.36 -0.49
N ALA A 181 -1.80 -22.27 -0.36
CA ALA A 181 -0.98 -23.19 0.43
C ALA A 181 -0.86 -22.79 1.91
N GLY A 182 -1.59 -21.76 2.39
CA GLY A 182 -1.61 -21.34 3.78
C GLY A 182 -0.58 -20.23 4.13
N VAL A 183 0.21 -19.76 3.15
CA VAL A 183 1.17 -18.66 3.32
C VAL A 183 0.63 -17.40 2.64
N ASP A 184 -0.18 -16.65 3.36
CA ASP A 184 -1.02 -15.60 2.79
C ASP A 184 -0.38 -14.22 2.83
N TYR A 185 0.14 -13.80 1.68
CA TYR A 185 0.69 -12.46 1.43
C TYR A 185 0.03 -11.73 0.25
N LEU A 186 -1.10 -12.26 -0.28
CA LEU A 186 -1.77 -11.65 -1.42
C LEU A 186 -2.45 -10.34 -1.03
N ASN A 187 -1.84 -9.24 -1.44
CA ASN A 187 -2.41 -7.89 -1.35
C ASN A 187 -1.89 -7.07 -2.54
N ALA A 188 -2.68 -6.14 -3.08
CA ALA A 188 -2.30 -5.35 -4.25
C ALA A 188 -0.98 -4.58 -4.05
N ARG A 189 -0.70 -4.09 -2.83
CA ARG A 189 0.58 -3.43 -2.50
C ARG A 189 1.78 -4.36 -2.63
N ASN A 190 1.61 -5.64 -2.27
CA ASN A 190 2.69 -6.63 -2.30
C ASN A 190 3.00 -7.11 -3.72
N VAL A 191 2.01 -7.03 -4.62
CA VAL A 191 2.15 -7.38 -6.03
C VAL A 191 2.29 -6.15 -6.94
N LEU A 192 2.45 -4.96 -6.37
CA LEU A 192 2.60 -3.72 -7.12
C LEU A 192 3.71 -3.77 -8.20
N PRO A 193 4.89 -4.37 -7.96
CA PRO A 193 5.92 -4.52 -8.99
C PRO A 193 5.47 -5.31 -10.23
N ALA A 194 4.49 -6.22 -10.11
CA ALA A 194 3.95 -6.98 -11.23
C ALA A 194 3.15 -6.10 -12.22
N LEU A 195 2.68 -4.95 -11.77
CA LEU A 195 1.99 -3.97 -12.63
C LEU A 195 2.91 -3.43 -13.73
N VAL A 196 4.22 -3.32 -13.48
CA VAL A 196 5.18 -2.77 -14.44
C VAL A 196 5.24 -3.58 -15.74
N PRO A 197 5.52 -4.90 -15.73
CA PRO A 197 5.53 -5.69 -16.95
C PRO A 197 4.15 -5.79 -17.61
N LEU A 198 3.05 -5.75 -16.84
CA LEU A 198 1.69 -5.71 -17.41
C LEU A 198 1.43 -4.42 -18.18
N LEU A 199 1.79 -3.27 -17.62
CA LEU A 199 1.68 -1.96 -18.30
C LEU A 199 2.59 -1.90 -19.52
N ALA A 200 3.81 -2.44 -19.46
CA ALA A 200 4.72 -2.50 -20.60
C ALA A 200 4.15 -3.36 -21.73
N ALA A 201 3.57 -4.52 -21.43
CA ALA A 201 2.88 -5.36 -22.41
C ALA A 201 1.72 -4.64 -23.08
N LEU A 202 0.91 -3.96 -22.30
CA LEU A 202 -0.24 -3.19 -22.78
C LEU A 202 0.21 -2.01 -23.65
N ALA A 203 1.29 -1.31 -23.27
CA ALA A 203 1.88 -0.22 -24.05
C ALA A 203 2.34 -0.68 -25.44
N VAL A 204 2.90 -1.89 -25.57
CA VAL A 204 3.23 -2.50 -26.87
C VAL A 204 1.96 -2.75 -27.69
N GLY A 205 0.88 -3.23 -27.06
CA GLY A 205 -0.41 -3.42 -27.73
C GLY A 205 -0.96 -2.12 -28.32
N TYR A 206 -0.85 -1.02 -27.60
CA TYR A 206 -1.30 0.28 -28.07
C TYR A 206 -0.37 0.90 -29.13
N GLY A 207 0.97 0.83 -28.89
CA GLY A 207 1.93 1.57 -29.70
C GLY A 207 2.36 0.85 -30.97
N ALA A 208 2.42 -0.49 -30.97
CA ALA A 208 2.89 -1.29 -32.09
C ALA A 208 1.77 -1.90 -32.96
N SER A 209 0.50 -1.56 -32.67
CA SER A 209 -0.64 -2.10 -33.44
C SER A 209 -0.92 -1.33 -34.72
N ALA A 210 -1.55 -2.01 -35.68
CA ALA A 210 -2.06 -1.40 -36.91
C ALA A 210 -3.60 -1.49 -36.95
N PRO A 211 -4.33 -0.40 -37.20
CA PRO A 211 -3.85 0.98 -37.41
C PRO A 211 -3.43 1.69 -36.09
N PRO A 212 -2.40 2.53 -36.11
CA PRO A 212 -1.87 3.16 -34.88
C PRO A 212 -2.84 4.13 -34.23
N ARG A 213 -3.73 4.73 -34.98
CA ARG A 213 -4.73 5.70 -34.46
C ARG A 213 -5.63 5.10 -33.39
N LEU A 214 -6.08 3.85 -33.56
CA LEU A 214 -6.92 3.17 -32.58
C LEU A 214 -6.14 2.90 -31.28
N GLY A 215 -4.91 2.40 -31.42
CA GLY A 215 -4.04 2.17 -30.25
C GLY A 215 -3.76 3.43 -29.46
N LEU A 216 -3.43 4.53 -30.17
CA LEU A 216 -3.20 5.84 -29.55
C LEU A 216 -4.48 6.40 -28.89
N ALA A 217 -5.65 6.22 -29.49
CA ALA A 217 -6.92 6.66 -28.90
C ALA A 217 -7.22 5.89 -27.60
N LEU A 218 -7.03 4.57 -27.58
CA LEU A 218 -7.23 3.76 -26.37
C LEU A 218 -6.19 4.11 -25.29
N LEU A 219 -4.94 4.34 -25.64
CA LEU A 219 -3.90 4.80 -24.72
C LEU A 219 -4.24 6.17 -24.13
N ALA A 220 -4.65 7.12 -24.99
CA ALA A 220 -5.07 8.45 -24.56
C ALA A 220 -6.28 8.37 -23.61
N GLY A 221 -7.28 7.54 -23.94
CA GLY A 221 -8.45 7.30 -23.09
C GLY A 221 -8.08 6.74 -21.72
N LEU A 222 -7.21 5.72 -21.66
CA LEU A 222 -6.74 5.13 -20.39
C LEU A 222 -5.91 6.14 -19.59
N SER A 223 -5.07 6.93 -20.27
CA SER A 223 -4.26 7.95 -19.62
C SER A 223 -5.11 9.09 -19.06
N ALA A 224 -6.10 9.57 -19.84
CA ALA A 224 -7.03 10.59 -19.39
C ALA A 224 -7.89 10.11 -18.21
N LEU A 225 -8.38 8.87 -18.26
CA LEU A 225 -9.10 8.25 -17.13
C LEU A 225 -8.21 8.17 -15.88
N SER A 226 -6.98 7.69 -16.03
CA SER A 226 -6.02 7.61 -14.93
C SER A 226 -5.73 8.99 -14.32
N LEU A 227 -5.55 10.00 -15.17
CA LEU A 227 -5.32 11.38 -14.72
C LEU A 227 -6.55 11.96 -14.01
N ALA A 228 -7.76 11.74 -14.54
CA ALA A 228 -9.00 12.20 -13.92
C ALA A 228 -9.19 11.59 -12.52
N ILE A 229 -8.89 10.29 -12.34
CA ILE A 229 -8.93 9.63 -11.03
C ILE A 229 -7.91 10.25 -10.08
N VAL A 230 -6.66 10.47 -10.53
CA VAL A 230 -5.62 11.10 -9.69
C VAL A 230 -6.05 12.50 -9.24
N ILE A 231 -6.60 13.30 -10.14
CA ILE A 231 -7.10 14.64 -9.82
C ILE A 231 -8.27 14.56 -8.83
N ALA A 232 -9.25 13.66 -9.07
CA ALA A 232 -10.39 13.50 -8.17
C ALA A 232 -9.95 13.07 -6.75
N VAL A 233 -9.00 12.16 -6.64
CA VAL A 233 -8.42 11.74 -5.35
C VAL A 233 -7.66 12.90 -4.69
N ALA A 234 -6.93 13.70 -5.45
CA ALA A 234 -6.19 14.84 -4.91
C ALA A 234 -7.12 15.99 -4.46
N ALA A 235 -8.26 16.17 -5.16
CA ALA A 235 -9.20 17.24 -4.87
C ALA A 235 -10.13 16.96 -3.68
N ASP A 236 -10.36 15.70 -3.32
CA ASP A 236 -11.32 15.32 -2.29
C ASP A 236 -10.64 14.56 -1.14
N ALA A 237 -10.61 15.20 0.03
CA ALA A 237 -9.96 14.67 1.24
C ALA A 237 -10.52 13.29 1.68
N GLN A 238 -11.79 12.96 1.34
CA GLN A 238 -12.37 11.66 1.68
C GLN A 238 -11.67 10.48 1.00
N TYR A 239 -11.04 10.70 -0.17
CA TYR A 239 -10.27 9.67 -0.89
C TYR A 239 -8.80 9.66 -0.51
N GLN A 240 -8.33 10.63 0.26
CA GLN A 240 -6.93 10.74 0.68
C GLN A 240 -6.65 9.87 1.92
N ARG A 241 -5.42 9.90 2.39
CA ARG A 241 -5.01 9.27 3.63
C ARG A 241 -5.49 10.07 4.83
N ALA A 242 -5.51 9.42 6.00
CA ALA A 242 -5.74 10.09 7.27
C ALA A 242 -4.81 11.29 7.43
N ASP A 243 -5.36 12.45 7.76
CA ASP A 243 -4.60 13.68 8.00
C ASP A 243 -4.05 13.71 9.43
N TRP A 244 -2.99 12.95 9.65
CA TRP A 244 -2.31 12.89 10.95
C TRP A 244 -1.69 14.24 11.34
N ARG A 245 -1.25 15.05 10.37
CA ARG A 245 -0.71 16.38 10.63
C ARG A 245 -1.81 17.32 11.11
N GLY A 246 -2.93 17.37 10.41
CA GLY A 246 -4.08 18.17 10.80
C GLY A 246 -4.63 17.74 12.16
N LEU A 247 -4.75 16.42 12.40
CA LEU A 247 -5.13 15.88 13.68
C LEU A 247 -4.15 16.31 14.81
N ALA A 248 -2.85 16.16 14.57
CA ALA A 248 -1.85 16.61 15.56
C ALA A 248 -1.91 18.12 15.82
N GLY A 249 -2.25 18.92 14.80
CA GLY A 249 -2.55 20.34 14.95
C GLY A 249 -3.81 20.60 15.79
N ALA A 250 -4.87 19.84 15.54
CA ALA A 250 -6.16 19.94 16.26
C ALA A 250 -6.05 19.52 17.72
N LEU A 251 -5.12 18.63 18.07
CA LEU A 251 -4.81 18.33 19.46
C LEU A 251 -4.37 19.60 20.23
N GLY A 252 -3.68 20.53 19.56
CA GLY A 252 -3.26 21.78 20.15
C GLY A 252 -2.28 21.61 21.32
N ALA A 253 -1.92 22.70 21.96
CA ALA A 253 -1.24 22.69 23.25
C ALA A 253 -2.23 22.32 24.36
N SER A 254 -1.77 21.66 25.40
CA SER A 254 -2.52 21.43 26.65
C SER A 254 -1.69 21.93 27.80
N ASP A 255 -2.32 22.66 28.70
CA ASP A 255 -1.65 23.15 29.91
C ASP A 255 -1.36 22.00 30.88
N GLY A 256 -2.17 20.94 30.83
CA GLY A 256 -2.03 19.73 31.65
C GLY A 256 -1.91 18.43 30.84
N PRO A 257 -1.63 17.32 31.54
CA PRO A 257 -1.54 16.01 30.91
C PRO A 257 -2.90 15.59 30.33
N ARG A 258 -2.85 14.89 29.17
CA ARG A 258 -4.04 14.38 28.51
C ARG A 258 -3.89 12.91 28.15
N ALA A 259 -4.99 12.17 28.23
CA ALA A 259 -5.08 10.82 27.72
C ALA A 259 -5.53 10.85 26.24
N LEU A 260 -4.93 10.00 25.43
CA LEU A 260 -5.29 9.82 24.02
C LEU A 260 -5.81 8.40 23.81
N VAL A 261 -6.99 8.26 23.25
CA VAL A 261 -7.56 6.98 22.81
C VAL A 261 -7.59 7.01 21.29
N VAL A 262 -6.69 6.26 20.64
CA VAL A 262 -6.46 6.36 19.19
C VAL A 262 -6.95 5.11 18.47
N SER A 263 -7.87 5.29 17.53
CA SER A 263 -8.38 4.23 16.66
C SER A 263 -8.12 4.55 15.18
N PRO A 264 -7.46 3.64 14.44
CA PRO A 264 -6.89 2.34 14.86
C PRO A 264 -5.61 2.48 15.68
N ALA A 265 -5.26 1.47 16.48
CA ALA A 265 -4.13 1.51 17.41
C ALA A 265 -2.79 1.88 16.77
N ASN A 266 -2.54 1.43 15.54
CA ASN A 266 -1.30 1.76 14.79
C ASN A 266 -1.18 3.25 14.41
N GLY A 267 -2.24 4.05 14.61
CA GLY A 267 -2.22 5.50 14.45
C GLY A 267 -1.34 6.22 15.47
N GLU A 268 -1.10 5.60 16.63
CA GLU A 268 -0.18 6.07 17.64
C GLU A 268 1.19 6.42 17.06
N LEU A 269 1.74 5.56 16.20
CA LEU A 269 3.05 5.77 15.59
C LEU A 269 3.09 7.07 14.74
N ALA A 270 2.01 7.34 14.01
CA ALA A 270 1.90 8.54 13.20
C ALA A 270 1.77 9.80 14.09
N LEU A 271 0.99 9.72 15.18
CA LEU A 271 0.86 10.82 16.12
C LEU A 271 2.16 11.12 16.88
N ARG A 272 2.91 10.10 17.29
CA ARG A 272 4.22 10.27 17.96
C ARG A 272 5.22 10.99 17.07
N TYR A 273 5.16 10.81 15.74
CA TYR A 273 6.01 11.55 14.81
C TYR A 273 5.74 13.06 14.84
N TYR A 274 4.47 13.47 14.90
CA TYR A 274 4.09 14.89 14.93
C TYR A 274 4.05 15.49 16.34
N ARG A 275 3.88 14.66 17.36
CA ARG A 275 3.81 15.02 18.78
C ARG A 275 4.77 14.16 19.59
N PRO A 276 6.05 14.49 19.62
CA PRO A 276 7.02 13.84 20.50
C PRO A 276 6.58 13.93 21.96
N GLY A 277 6.83 12.89 22.74
CA GLY A 277 6.43 12.82 24.14
C GLY A 277 5.17 12.01 24.41
N ILE A 278 4.41 11.59 23.38
CA ILE A 278 3.34 10.61 23.55
C ILE A 278 3.96 9.29 24.03
N ALA A 279 3.47 8.77 25.16
CA ALA A 279 3.87 7.50 25.75
C ALA A 279 2.65 6.62 26.00
N THR A 280 2.81 5.30 25.86
CA THR A 280 1.73 4.35 26.18
C THR A 280 1.34 4.46 27.64
N MET A 281 0.04 4.53 27.93
CA MET A 281 -0.47 4.60 29.29
C MET A 281 -0.18 3.29 30.05
N GLY A 282 0.43 3.40 31.21
CA GLY A 282 0.66 2.26 32.09
C GLY A 282 -0.64 1.72 32.71
N ARG A 283 -0.64 0.48 33.19
CA ARG A 283 -1.81 -0.16 33.82
C ARG A 283 -2.34 0.59 35.03
N GLN A 284 -1.50 1.35 35.73
CA GLN A 284 -1.89 2.18 36.88
C GLN A 284 -2.66 3.44 36.47
N GLY A 285 -2.73 3.71 35.16
CA GLY A 285 -3.36 4.90 34.63
C GLY A 285 -2.48 6.14 34.74
N ALA A 286 -3.12 7.29 34.54
CA ALA A 286 -2.50 8.60 34.67
C ALA A 286 -3.51 9.64 35.15
N ALA A 287 -3.05 10.63 35.92
CA ALA A 287 -3.83 11.81 36.27
C ALA A 287 -3.83 12.77 35.09
N VAL A 288 -5.00 13.05 34.50
CA VAL A 288 -5.14 13.86 33.28
C VAL A 288 -6.28 14.89 33.43
N GLU A 289 -6.10 16.01 32.75
CA GLU A 289 -7.11 17.09 32.70
C GLU A 289 -8.02 16.96 31.47
N GLU A 290 -7.54 16.31 30.41
CA GLU A 290 -8.28 16.06 29.18
C GLU A 290 -8.20 14.61 28.75
N VAL A 291 -9.28 14.12 28.13
CA VAL A 291 -9.31 12.84 27.40
C VAL A 291 -9.71 13.13 25.96
N ASP A 292 -8.83 12.85 25.02
CA ASP A 292 -9.08 12.99 23.60
C ASP A 292 -9.31 11.61 22.98
N VAL A 293 -10.51 11.38 22.46
CA VAL A 293 -10.88 10.15 21.77
C VAL A 293 -10.85 10.41 20.27
N ILE A 294 -10.02 9.67 19.58
CA ILE A 294 -9.62 9.93 18.20
C ILE A 294 -10.02 8.76 17.32
N ALA A 295 -10.76 9.04 16.26
CA ALA A 295 -11.02 8.12 15.17
C ALA A 295 -10.46 8.69 13.87
N VAL A 296 -9.70 7.90 13.14
CA VAL A 296 -9.30 8.25 11.77
C VAL A 296 -9.94 7.29 10.77
N ALA A 297 -10.22 7.82 9.58
CA ALA A 297 -10.77 7.03 8.50
C ALA A 297 -9.87 5.82 8.22
N GLY A 298 -10.38 4.64 8.54
CA GLY A 298 -9.71 3.36 8.30
C GLY A 298 -9.69 3.00 6.82
N SER A 299 -8.68 2.27 6.39
CA SER A 299 -8.53 1.84 4.98
C SER A 299 -9.06 0.43 4.74
N ARG A 300 -10.12 0.00 5.42
CA ARG A 300 -10.59 -1.40 5.35
C ARG A 300 -11.18 -1.80 4.01
N ASP A 301 -11.81 -0.87 3.29
CA ASP A 301 -12.38 -1.15 1.97
C ASP A 301 -11.75 -0.27 0.89
N PRO A 302 -10.76 -0.80 0.15
CA PRO A 302 -10.22 -0.11 -1.01
C PRO A 302 -11.32 0.13 -2.04
N GLY A 303 -11.70 1.40 -2.21
CA GLY A 303 -12.65 1.84 -3.23
C GLY A 303 -14.00 2.33 -2.73
N SER A 304 -14.29 2.22 -1.46
CA SER A 304 -15.30 3.07 -0.80
C SER A 304 -14.64 4.32 -0.22
N ALA A 305 -15.40 5.41 -0.15
CA ALA A 305 -14.98 6.57 0.63
C ALA A 305 -14.63 6.11 2.07
N PRO A 306 -13.55 6.61 2.69
CA PRO A 306 -13.23 6.24 4.05
C PRO A 306 -14.35 6.72 4.97
N ALA A 307 -15.19 5.80 5.41
CA ALA A 307 -16.14 6.11 6.46
C ALA A 307 -15.38 6.21 7.78
N LEU A 308 -15.61 7.29 8.52
CA LEU A 308 -15.23 7.36 9.93
C LEU A 308 -16.06 6.30 10.68
N PRO A 309 -15.43 5.47 11.50
CA PRO A 309 -16.18 4.54 12.32
C PRO A 309 -17.16 5.33 13.21
N PRO A 310 -18.41 4.85 13.40
CA PRO A 310 -19.34 5.52 14.28
C PRO A 310 -18.78 5.56 15.69
N LEU A 311 -18.85 6.70 16.34
CA LEU A 311 -18.53 6.85 17.75
C LEU A 311 -19.52 6.04 18.56
N VAL A 312 -19.07 4.93 19.14
CA VAL A 312 -19.86 4.13 20.08
C VAL A 312 -19.60 4.65 21.49
N GLY A 313 -20.58 5.33 22.03
CA GLY A 313 -20.53 5.87 23.38
C GLY A 313 -20.03 7.33 23.41
N THR A 314 -20.95 8.26 23.59
CA THR A 314 -20.64 9.69 23.76
C THR A 314 -20.34 10.04 25.25
N ALA A 315 -20.55 9.12 26.18
CA ALA A 315 -20.23 9.27 27.58
C ALA A 315 -18.94 8.54 27.91
N LEU A 316 -18.02 9.26 28.54
CA LEU A 316 -16.72 8.74 28.95
C LEU A 316 -16.91 7.82 30.15
N GLY A 317 -17.66 7.03 30.46
CA GLY A 317 -17.79 6.09 31.60
C GLY A 317 -16.91 6.36 32.85
N VAL A 318 -16.22 7.49 32.88
CA VAL A 318 -15.35 7.98 33.95
C VAL A 318 -15.93 9.25 34.51
N SER A 319 -16.21 9.26 35.82
CA SER A 319 -16.69 10.45 36.54
C SER A 319 -15.65 11.57 36.51
N GLY A 320 -16.10 12.82 36.53
CA GLY A 320 -15.21 13.99 36.59
C GLY A 320 -14.94 14.68 35.25
N PHE A 321 -15.47 14.16 34.13
CA PHE A 321 -15.38 14.80 32.83
C PHE A 321 -16.71 15.34 32.32
N GLY A 322 -16.69 16.47 31.65
CA GLY A 322 -17.85 17.12 31.05
C GLY A 322 -18.30 16.51 29.74
N ARG A 323 -19.27 17.14 29.07
CA ARG A 323 -19.68 16.76 27.71
C ARG A 323 -18.54 16.97 26.72
N PRO A 324 -18.35 16.09 25.74
CA PRO A 324 -17.28 16.23 24.80
C PRO A 324 -17.48 17.40 23.83
N GLN A 325 -16.42 18.09 23.52
CA GLN A 325 -16.33 18.92 22.33
C GLN A 325 -16.00 18.00 21.14
N ARG A 326 -16.76 18.14 20.06
CA ARG A 326 -16.59 17.32 18.85
C ARG A 326 -15.99 18.16 17.72
N LEU A 327 -14.91 17.64 17.13
CA LEU A 327 -14.35 18.13 15.88
C LEU A 327 -14.39 16.98 14.87
N ALA A 328 -15.17 17.14 13.80
CA ALA A 328 -15.28 16.16 12.73
C ALA A 328 -14.76 16.76 11.42
N THR A 329 -13.91 16.02 10.72
CA THR A 329 -13.39 16.32 9.38
C THR A 329 -13.63 15.12 8.47
N PRO A 330 -13.43 15.23 7.15
CA PRO A 330 -13.53 14.07 6.26
C PRO A 330 -12.53 12.94 6.55
N THR A 331 -11.45 13.20 7.29
CA THR A 331 -10.34 12.26 7.49
C THR A 331 -10.15 11.82 8.94
N TYR A 332 -10.67 12.56 9.91
CA TYR A 332 -10.64 12.20 11.34
C TYR A 332 -11.80 12.82 12.13
N GLU A 333 -12.05 12.22 13.26
CA GLU A 333 -12.97 12.75 14.28
C GLU A 333 -12.25 12.75 15.63
N LEU A 334 -12.40 13.85 16.38
CA LEU A 334 -11.84 14.07 17.70
C LEU A 334 -12.97 14.43 18.67
N LEU A 335 -13.10 13.67 19.74
CA LEU A 335 -13.92 14.02 20.91
C LEU A 335 -13.02 14.39 22.07
N ARG A 336 -13.14 15.61 22.53
CA ARG A 336 -12.37 16.12 23.67
C ARG A 336 -13.24 16.24 24.90
N PHE A 337 -12.90 15.53 25.94
CA PHE A 337 -13.50 15.59 27.24
C PHE A 337 -12.57 16.37 28.19
N ARG A 338 -13.10 17.36 28.91
CA ARG A 338 -12.33 18.13 29.88
C ARG A 338 -12.80 17.84 31.27
N SER A 339 -11.88 17.87 32.25
CA SER A 339 -12.20 17.80 33.67
C SER A 339 -13.19 18.90 34.02
N THR A 340 -14.24 18.56 34.76
CA THR A 340 -15.27 19.51 35.20
C THR A 340 -14.79 20.48 36.26
N THR A 341 -13.73 20.11 36.98
CA THR A 341 -13.16 20.92 38.08
C THR A 341 -11.89 21.65 37.62
N GLY A 342 -11.35 21.37 36.44
CA GLY A 342 -10.05 21.82 36.01
C GLY A 342 -8.85 21.14 36.70
N ALA A 343 -9.15 20.22 37.66
CA ALA A 343 -8.11 19.42 38.31
C ALA A 343 -7.88 18.10 37.58
N PRO A 344 -6.67 17.53 37.60
CA PRO A 344 -6.41 16.21 37.03
C PRO A 344 -7.25 15.11 37.66
N VAL A 345 -7.82 14.24 36.83
CA VAL A 345 -8.61 13.07 37.21
C VAL A 345 -7.80 11.82 36.85
N ASN A 346 -7.70 10.88 37.80
CA ASN A 346 -7.00 9.63 37.49
C ASN A 346 -7.86 8.75 36.59
N VAL A 347 -7.32 8.40 35.42
CA VAL A 347 -7.95 7.50 34.44
C VAL A 347 -7.09 6.26 34.23
N VAL A 348 -7.74 5.12 34.06
CA VAL A 348 -7.06 3.83 33.78
C VAL A 348 -7.43 3.35 32.39
N PRO A 349 -6.58 2.48 31.76
CA PRO A 349 -6.80 2.06 30.36
C PRO A 349 -8.12 1.33 30.11
N ASP A 350 -8.58 0.47 31.04
CA ASP A 350 -9.73 -0.42 30.81
C ASP A 350 -11.03 0.31 30.44
N PRO A 351 -11.51 1.33 31.19
CA PRO A 351 -12.69 2.10 30.81
C PRO A 351 -12.49 2.87 29.49
N LEU A 352 -11.28 3.38 29.25
CA LEU A 352 -10.97 4.11 28.01
C LEU A 352 -10.95 3.17 26.81
N GLY A 353 -10.48 1.93 26.96
CA GLY A 353 -10.50 0.90 25.93
C GLY A 353 -11.90 0.47 25.50
N ALA A 354 -12.93 0.73 26.31
CA ALA A 354 -14.33 0.51 25.95
C ALA A 354 -14.86 1.53 24.94
N LEU A 355 -14.20 2.68 24.79
CA LEU A 355 -14.50 3.70 23.76
C LEU A 355 -14.06 3.18 22.38
N ARG A 356 -14.71 2.13 21.91
CA ARG A 356 -14.39 1.48 20.65
C ARG A 356 -15.12 2.16 19.50
N PHE A 357 -14.37 2.57 18.49
CA PHE A 357 -14.93 3.00 17.20
C PHE A 357 -15.16 1.80 16.27
N GLY A 358 -15.75 0.71 16.74
CA GLY A 358 -15.93 -0.49 15.94
C GLY A 358 -14.63 -1.21 15.56
N GLN A 359 -13.48 -0.77 16.08
CA GLN A 359 -12.17 -1.37 15.87
C GLN A 359 -11.76 -2.18 17.11
N PRO A 360 -11.23 -3.39 16.98
CA PRO A 360 -10.63 -4.08 18.10
C PRO A 360 -9.37 -3.33 18.54
N PHE A 361 -9.27 -3.02 19.83
CA PHE A 361 -8.05 -2.51 20.46
C PHE A 361 -7.58 -1.12 19.99
N PRO A 362 -8.12 0.00 20.52
CA PRO A 362 -7.49 1.30 20.40
C PRO A 362 -6.15 1.30 21.15
N SER A 363 -5.19 2.14 20.73
CA SER A 363 -4.07 2.50 21.62
C SER A 363 -4.56 3.50 22.66
N ILE A 364 -4.02 3.39 23.87
CA ILE A 364 -4.29 4.31 24.96
C ILE A 364 -2.96 4.89 25.42
N ASP A 365 -2.79 6.17 25.21
CA ASP A 365 -1.55 6.89 25.37
C ASP A 365 -1.73 8.10 26.27
N VAL A 366 -0.62 8.65 26.76
CA VAL A 366 -0.57 9.90 27.53
C VAL A 366 0.32 10.90 26.79
N LEU A 367 -0.19 12.11 26.63
CA LEU A 367 0.58 13.26 26.21
C LEU A 367 0.77 14.18 27.43
N PRO A 368 2.01 14.41 27.90
CA PRO A 368 2.26 15.32 29.00
C PRO A 368 1.87 16.76 28.62
N GLY A 369 1.46 17.55 29.60
CA GLY A 369 1.22 18.98 29.40
C GLY A 369 2.47 19.72 28.93
N ALA A 370 2.27 20.84 28.27
CA ALA A 370 3.37 21.74 27.94
C ALA A 370 4.02 22.21 29.25
N ARG A 371 5.33 22.02 29.40
CA ARG A 371 6.11 22.59 30.50
C ARG A 371 6.55 23.97 30.11
#